data_e0c6b96b929d7ecd13b7cb468ece7e2f
#
_entry.id   e0c6b96b929d7ecd13b7cb468ece7e2f
#
_cell.length_a   1.000
_cell.length_b   1.000
_cell.length_c   1.000
_cell.angle_alpha   90.00
_cell.angle_beta   90.00
_cell.angle_gamma   90.00
#
_symmetry.space_group_name_H-M   'P 1'
#
loop_
_entity.id
_entity.type
_entity.pdbx_description
1 polymer ?
#
loop_
_entity_poly.entity_id
_entity_poly.type
_entity_poly.pdbx_seq_one_letter_code
_entity_poly.pdbx_strand_id
1 'polypeptide(L)'
;MRSEMLSSILSDLNGSSADIEASAVLSTDGLMMDSLLPAGMDEDRVGAMSAAMLSLGDRTAEELARGTLEQVLIKGDHGYILMTYAGSEAVVTVLTKPEARLGLIFLDVKRAADAIQKVVT
;
A
#
# COMPACT_ATOMS: atom_id res chain seq x y z
N MET A 1 -18.51 3.48 -9.91
CA MET A 1 -17.76 2.60 -10.83
C MET A 1 -16.33 2.44 -10.38
N ARG A 2 -15.56 3.53 -10.42
CA ARG A 2 -14.15 3.49 -10.01
C ARG A 2 -13.98 3.09 -8.54
N SER A 3 -14.78 3.65 -7.63
CA SER A 3 -14.70 3.30 -6.21
C SER A 3 -15.10 1.86 -5.96
N GLU A 4 -16.06 1.34 -6.71
CA GLU A 4 -16.46 -0.06 -6.60
C GLU A 4 -15.35 -0.99 -7.07
N MET A 5 -14.64 -0.61 -8.13
CA MET A 5 -13.50 -1.38 -8.64
C MET A 5 -12.37 -1.42 -7.62
N LEU A 6 -12.05 -0.28 -6.99
CA LEU A 6 -11.02 -0.22 -5.96
C LEU A 6 -11.41 -1.07 -4.75
N SER A 7 -12.66 -0.96 -4.32
CA SER A 7 -13.19 -1.76 -3.22
C SER A 7 -13.05 -3.26 -3.48
N SER A 8 -13.36 -3.68 -4.70
CA SER A 8 -13.24 -5.08 -5.11
C SER A 8 -11.79 -5.55 -5.07
N ILE A 9 -10.87 -4.72 -5.56
CA ILE A 9 -9.44 -5.06 -5.55
C ILE A 9 -8.94 -5.22 -4.11
N LEU A 10 -9.32 -4.31 -3.20
CA LEU A 10 -8.90 -4.41 -1.80
C LEU A 10 -9.53 -5.61 -1.10
N SER A 11 -10.80 -5.93 -1.39
CA SER A 11 -11.44 -7.12 -0.85
C SER A 11 -10.73 -8.38 -1.29
N ASP A 12 -10.37 -8.47 -2.57
CA ASP A 12 -9.62 -9.61 -3.09
C ASP A 12 -8.23 -9.71 -2.45
N LEU A 13 -7.57 -8.57 -2.28
CA LEU A 13 -6.26 -8.53 -1.65
C LEU A 13 -6.31 -9.03 -0.20
N ASN A 14 -7.22 -8.48 0.60
CA ASN A 14 -7.36 -8.90 1.99
C ASN A 14 -7.82 -10.36 2.10
N GLY A 15 -8.58 -10.83 1.11
CA GLY A 15 -9.06 -12.20 1.07
C GLY A 15 -8.04 -13.20 0.55
N SER A 16 -6.99 -12.74 -0.15
CA SER A 16 -5.99 -13.63 -0.76
C SER A 16 -5.01 -14.20 0.25
N SER A 17 -4.87 -13.56 1.41
CA SER A 17 -3.94 -14.00 2.44
C SER A 17 -4.48 -13.67 3.83
N ALA A 18 -4.46 -14.66 4.72
CA ALA A 18 -4.79 -14.45 6.12
C ALA A 18 -3.75 -13.59 6.84
N ASP A 19 -2.59 -13.37 6.22
CA ASP A 19 -1.51 -12.57 6.79
C ASP A 19 -1.78 -11.06 6.65
N ILE A 20 -2.66 -10.66 5.72
CA ILE A 20 -3.00 -9.25 5.50
C ILE A 20 -4.13 -8.83 6.43
N GLU A 21 -3.89 -7.83 7.25
CA GLU A 21 -4.86 -7.33 8.24
C GLU A 21 -5.62 -6.10 7.74
N ALA A 22 -5.01 -5.33 6.87
CA ALA A 22 -5.60 -4.10 6.37
C ALA A 22 -4.97 -3.68 5.06
N SER A 23 -5.71 -2.91 4.27
CA SER A 23 -5.19 -2.36 3.02
C SER A 23 -5.86 -1.03 2.70
N ALA A 24 -5.16 -0.21 1.91
CA ALA A 24 -5.67 1.09 1.49
C ALA A 24 -5.06 1.47 0.14
N VAL A 25 -5.81 2.25 -0.63
CA VAL A 25 -5.32 2.89 -1.84
C VAL A 25 -5.31 4.39 -1.59
N LEU A 26 -4.19 5.02 -1.88
CA LEU A 26 -3.98 6.43 -1.65
C LEU A 26 -3.48 7.09 -2.94
N SER A 27 -3.74 8.39 -3.07
CA SER A 27 -3.01 9.16 -4.07
C SER A 27 -1.58 9.37 -3.57
N THR A 28 -0.68 9.76 -4.45
CA THR A 28 0.72 9.95 -4.10
C THR A 28 0.94 11.10 -3.11
N ASP A 29 -0.03 11.99 -2.94
CA ASP A 29 0.02 13.07 -1.95
C ASP A 29 -0.74 12.73 -0.65
N GLY A 30 -1.15 11.49 -0.49
CA GLY A 30 -1.67 10.99 0.79
C GLY A 30 -3.18 11.06 0.97
N LEU A 31 -3.93 11.36 -0.09
CA LEU A 31 -5.39 11.39 -0.01
C LEU A 31 -5.94 9.96 -0.15
N MET A 32 -6.78 9.55 0.81
CA MET A 32 -7.37 8.23 0.80
C MET A 32 -8.37 8.08 -0.35
N MET A 33 -8.18 7.06 -1.18
CA MET A 33 -9.08 6.76 -2.29
C MET A 33 -10.05 5.63 -1.93
N ASP A 34 -9.56 4.61 -1.22
CA ASP A 34 -10.38 3.54 -0.66
C ASP A 34 -9.58 2.79 0.39
N SER A 35 -10.27 2.11 1.31
CA SER A 35 -9.59 1.40 2.38
C SER A 35 -10.42 0.25 2.93
N LEU A 36 -9.71 -0.76 3.48
CA LEU A 36 -10.25 -1.80 4.33
C LEU A 36 -9.39 -1.83 5.58
N LEU A 37 -9.70 -0.94 6.52
CA LEU A 37 -8.96 -0.78 7.77
C LEU A 37 -9.78 -1.31 8.94
N PRO A 38 -9.13 -1.82 10.00
CA PRO A 38 -9.86 -2.24 11.19
C PRO A 38 -10.47 -1.02 11.89
N ALA A 39 -11.53 -1.28 12.67
CA ALA A 39 -12.19 -0.24 13.45
C ALA A 39 -11.19 0.46 14.36
N GLY A 40 -11.29 1.78 14.43
CA GLY A 40 -10.42 2.59 15.27
C GLY A 40 -9.14 3.06 14.61
N MET A 41 -8.83 2.60 13.40
CA MET A 41 -7.68 3.08 12.65
C MET A 41 -8.09 4.28 11.81
N ASP A 42 -7.40 5.40 11.99
CA ASP A 42 -7.72 6.66 11.33
C ASP A 42 -7.17 6.68 9.89
N GLU A 43 -8.08 6.80 8.93
CA GLU A 43 -7.71 6.87 7.51
C GLU A 43 -6.78 8.03 7.20
N ASP A 44 -7.03 9.19 7.79
CA ASP A 44 -6.21 10.38 7.54
C ASP A 44 -4.79 10.18 8.04
N ARG A 45 -4.65 9.51 9.18
CA ARG A 45 -3.33 9.18 9.72
C ARG A 45 -2.58 8.21 8.81
N VAL A 46 -3.26 7.16 8.33
CA VAL A 46 -2.65 6.20 7.40
C VAL A 46 -2.19 6.93 6.14
N GLY A 47 -3.01 7.82 5.60
CA GLY A 47 -2.67 8.61 4.42
C GLY A 47 -1.46 9.51 4.65
N ALA A 48 -1.48 10.28 5.73
CA ALA A 48 -0.41 11.22 6.04
C ALA A 48 0.93 10.51 6.28
N MET A 49 0.91 9.42 7.03
CA MET A 49 2.13 8.67 7.32
C MET A 49 2.68 7.99 6.07
N SER A 50 1.80 7.45 5.22
CA SER A 50 2.22 6.85 3.95
C SER A 50 2.87 7.89 3.03
N ALA A 51 2.26 9.06 2.90
CA ALA A 51 2.81 10.13 2.06
C ALA A 51 4.17 10.59 2.56
N ALA A 52 4.33 10.73 3.89
CA ALA A 52 5.60 11.14 4.49
C ALA A 52 6.71 10.12 4.22
N MET A 53 6.40 8.83 4.38
CA MET A 53 7.39 7.77 4.15
C MET A 53 7.78 7.66 2.68
N LEU A 54 6.81 7.80 1.77
CA LEU A 54 7.09 7.76 0.35
C LEU A 54 7.95 8.94 -0.09
N SER A 55 7.65 10.13 0.43
CA SER A 55 8.44 11.32 0.13
C SER A 55 9.89 11.17 0.60
N LEU A 56 10.08 10.67 1.82
CA LEU A 56 11.42 10.41 2.35
C LEU A 56 12.12 9.29 1.56
N GLY A 57 11.37 8.24 1.23
CA GLY A 57 11.91 7.13 0.44
C GLY A 57 12.34 7.56 -0.96
N ASP A 58 11.55 8.41 -1.63
CA ASP A 58 11.90 8.96 -2.93
C ASP A 58 13.23 9.71 -2.88
N ARG A 59 13.39 10.58 -1.89
CA ARG A 59 14.64 11.32 -1.70
C ARG A 59 15.82 10.41 -1.38
N THR A 60 15.58 9.43 -0.53
CA THR A 60 16.63 8.48 -0.14
C THR A 60 17.12 7.68 -1.34
N ALA A 61 16.19 7.14 -2.14
CA ALA A 61 16.54 6.36 -3.33
C ALA A 61 17.32 7.22 -4.33
N GLU A 62 16.93 8.45 -4.51
CA GLU A 62 17.54 9.37 -5.45
C GLU A 62 18.93 9.81 -4.98
N GLU A 63 19.06 10.25 -3.73
CA GLU A 63 20.32 10.73 -3.18
C GLU A 63 21.37 9.64 -3.05
N LEU A 64 20.93 8.40 -2.80
CA LEU A 64 21.86 7.27 -2.69
C LEU A 64 22.02 6.52 -4.02
N ALA A 65 21.59 7.13 -5.12
CA ALA A 65 21.77 6.62 -6.48
C ALA A 65 21.16 5.24 -6.70
N ARG A 66 19.98 5.00 -6.11
CA ARG A 66 19.23 3.76 -6.30
C ARG A 66 18.10 3.90 -7.31
N GLY A 67 17.90 5.10 -7.87
CA GLY A 67 16.93 5.35 -8.91
C GLY A 67 15.55 5.72 -8.36
N THR A 68 14.51 5.28 -9.09
CA THR A 68 13.12 5.58 -8.74
C THR A 68 12.63 4.65 -7.64
N LEU A 69 11.99 5.20 -6.61
CA LEU A 69 11.42 4.40 -5.53
C LEU A 69 10.27 3.53 -6.07
N GLU A 70 10.26 2.24 -5.72
CA GLU A 70 9.19 1.33 -6.10
C GLU A 70 8.31 0.95 -4.91
N GLN A 71 8.92 0.81 -3.73
CA GLN A 71 8.18 0.42 -2.53
C GLN A 71 8.98 0.72 -1.27
N VAL A 72 8.25 0.76 -0.15
CA VAL A 72 8.83 0.92 1.18
C VAL A 72 8.30 -0.21 2.06
N LEU A 73 9.20 -0.89 2.76
CA LEU A 73 8.84 -1.93 3.73
C LEU A 73 9.29 -1.51 5.11
N ILE A 74 8.35 -1.56 6.07
CA ILE A 74 8.64 -1.27 7.47
C ILE A 74 8.33 -2.52 8.26
N LYS A 75 9.29 -2.97 9.08
CA LYS A 75 9.08 -4.10 9.98
C LYS A 75 8.99 -3.60 11.42
N GLY A 76 7.82 -3.77 12.01
CA GLY A 76 7.60 -3.51 13.44
C GLY A 76 7.40 -4.81 14.20
N ASP A 77 7.36 -4.73 15.51
CA ASP A 77 7.17 -5.92 16.36
C ASP A 77 5.82 -6.60 16.12
N HIS A 78 4.82 -5.83 15.69
CA HIS A 78 3.46 -6.35 15.52
C HIS A 78 3.08 -6.53 14.06
N GLY A 79 4.02 -6.45 13.14
CA GLY A 79 3.75 -6.71 11.72
C GLY A 79 4.52 -5.81 10.79
N TYR A 80 4.23 -5.99 9.50
CA TYR A 80 4.87 -5.22 8.44
C TYR A 80 3.91 -4.18 7.88
N ILE A 81 4.49 -3.10 7.36
CA ILE A 81 3.77 -2.14 6.54
C ILE A 81 4.48 -2.11 5.20
N LEU A 82 3.75 -2.39 4.13
CA LEU A 82 4.30 -2.36 2.77
C LEU A 82 3.55 -1.29 1.98
N MET A 83 4.29 -0.37 1.37
CA MET A 83 3.75 0.67 0.51
C MET A 83 4.33 0.48 -0.87
N THR A 84 3.50 0.24 -1.87
CA THR A 84 3.94 -0.04 -3.23
C THR A 84 3.24 0.92 -4.19
N TYR A 85 3.99 1.53 -5.09
CA TYR A 85 3.40 2.37 -6.12
C TYR A 85 2.55 1.55 -7.08
N ALA A 86 1.41 2.11 -7.45
CA ALA A 86 0.50 1.57 -8.45
C ALA A 86 0.46 2.56 -9.62
N GLY A 87 1.49 2.52 -10.43
CA GLY A 87 1.72 3.54 -11.44
C GLY A 87 2.25 4.84 -10.81
N SER A 88 2.01 5.97 -11.47
CA SER A 88 2.50 7.27 -11.01
C SER A 88 1.50 8.04 -10.14
N GLU A 89 0.25 7.57 -10.06
CA GLU A 89 -0.82 8.33 -9.43
C GLU A 89 -1.33 7.75 -8.11
N ALA A 90 -1.05 6.48 -7.85
CA ALA A 90 -1.61 5.79 -6.68
C ALA A 90 -0.56 4.95 -5.97
N VAL A 91 -0.89 4.62 -4.74
CA VAL A 91 -0.08 3.77 -3.86
C VAL A 91 -1.01 2.82 -3.16
N VAL A 92 -0.61 1.56 -3.02
CA VAL A 92 -1.31 0.61 -2.16
C VAL A 92 -0.48 0.42 -0.89
N THR A 93 -1.13 0.55 0.26
CA THR A 93 -0.52 0.33 1.58
C THR A 93 -1.19 -0.88 2.21
N VAL A 94 -0.37 -1.80 2.73
CA VAL A 94 -0.84 -3.05 3.33
C VAL A 94 -0.22 -3.18 4.71
N LEU A 95 -1.05 -3.60 5.69
CA LEU A 95 -0.58 -3.93 7.03
C LEU A 95 -0.75 -5.43 7.23
N THR A 96 0.28 -6.07 7.79
CA THR A 96 0.29 -7.53 7.94
C THR A 96 0.54 -7.94 9.38
N LYS A 97 0.35 -9.24 9.64
CA LYS A 97 0.77 -9.88 10.88
C LYS A 97 2.29 -9.95 10.95
N PRO A 98 2.87 -10.11 12.16
CA PRO A 98 4.33 -10.22 12.30
C PRO A 98 4.91 -11.47 11.64
N GLU A 99 4.16 -12.56 11.58
CA GLU A 99 4.62 -13.82 10.96
C GLU A 99 4.26 -13.93 9.48
N ALA A 100 3.95 -12.82 8.83
CA ALA A 100 3.54 -12.82 7.41
C ALA A 100 4.64 -13.37 6.50
N ARG A 101 4.21 -14.11 5.49
CA ARG A 101 5.10 -14.66 4.46
C ARG A 101 5.34 -13.60 3.39
N LEU A 102 6.41 -12.85 3.55
CA LEU A 102 6.69 -11.67 2.73
C LEU A 102 6.71 -11.94 1.22
N GLY A 103 7.26 -13.10 0.81
CA GLY A 103 7.30 -13.44 -0.61
C GLY A 103 5.91 -13.48 -1.24
N LEU A 104 4.93 -14.06 -0.52
CA LEU A 104 3.55 -14.10 -0.99
C LEU A 104 2.88 -12.74 -0.91
N ILE A 105 3.17 -11.97 0.13
CA ILE A 105 2.65 -10.61 0.28
C ILE A 105 3.12 -9.73 -0.88
N PHE A 106 4.41 -9.78 -1.22
CA PHE A 106 4.94 -9.01 -2.35
C PHE A 106 4.21 -9.35 -3.66
N LEU A 107 3.96 -10.64 -3.89
CA LEU A 107 3.28 -11.09 -5.10
C LEU A 107 1.82 -10.60 -5.14
N ASP A 108 1.09 -10.76 -4.04
CA ASP A 108 -0.31 -10.36 -3.95
C ASP A 108 -0.45 -8.84 -4.08
N VAL A 109 0.44 -8.08 -3.45
CA VAL A 109 0.42 -6.62 -3.51
C VAL A 109 0.77 -6.13 -4.92
N LYS A 110 1.71 -6.79 -5.59
CA LYS A 110 2.05 -6.44 -6.98
C LYS A 110 0.84 -6.61 -7.89
N ARG A 111 0.10 -7.71 -7.75
CA ARG A 111 -1.12 -7.93 -8.53
C ARG A 111 -2.16 -6.84 -8.26
N ALA A 112 -2.35 -6.49 -6.98
CA ALA A 112 -3.29 -5.45 -6.61
C ALA A 112 -2.84 -4.10 -7.19
N ALA A 113 -1.55 -3.78 -7.11
CA ALA A 113 -1.01 -2.54 -7.66
C ALA A 113 -1.23 -2.44 -9.17
N ASP A 114 -1.00 -3.54 -9.89
CA ASP A 114 -1.22 -3.58 -11.35
C ASP A 114 -2.71 -3.34 -11.67
N ALA A 115 -3.61 -3.96 -10.91
CA ALA A 115 -5.04 -3.77 -11.10
C ALA A 115 -5.49 -2.34 -10.75
N ILE A 116 -4.96 -1.78 -9.67
CA ILE A 116 -5.26 -0.41 -9.25
C ILE A 116 -4.81 0.58 -10.32
N GLN A 117 -3.62 0.39 -10.86
CA GLN A 117 -3.10 1.26 -11.91
C GLN A 117 -4.06 1.37 -13.08
N LYS A 118 -4.63 0.25 -13.50
CA LYS A 118 -5.59 0.21 -14.62
C LYS A 118 -6.87 0.97 -14.31
N VAL A 119 -7.26 1.05 -13.04
CA VAL A 119 -8.48 1.75 -12.63
C VAL A 119 -8.25 3.25 -12.57
N VAL A 120 -7.08 3.69 -12.10
CA VAL A 120 -6.81 5.12 -11.84
C VAL A 120 -6.18 5.85 -13.01
N THR A 121 -5.73 5.15 -14.03
CA THR A 121 -5.15 5.79 -15.23
C THR A 121 -6.12 5.82 -16.45
#